data_b2f36f0c693ea874ec27340c16bd50ed
#
_entry.id   b2f36f0c693ea874ec27340c16bd50ed
#
_cell.length_a   1.000
_cell.length_b   1.000
_cell.length_c   1.000
_cell.angle_alpha   90.00
_cell.angle_beta   90.00
_cell.angle_gamma   90.00
#
_symmetry.space_group_name_H-M   'P 1'
#
loop_
_entity.id
_entity.type
_entity.pdbx_description
1 polymer ?
#
loop_
_entity_poly.entity_id
_entity_poly.type
_entity_poly.pdbx_seq_one_letter_code
_entity_poly.pdbx_strand_id
1 'polypeptide(L)'
;MIAIMALSATMAMAQKEAEVTYFLPKTAVQIALRIEKTTFTPGMLATYSDIYFKTPAATQPSTSYRIVGIDFYPTAVPDSAKQFTLSIGKKHSILNVDCDKNGVLMAINAKPIKADEVKPFVAAPKAAPLNPQDFMSQDILSSGNYSTMARMVAQEIYDIRDSRHQLARGEADF
;
A
#
# COMPACT_ATOMS: atom_id res chain seq x y z
N MET A 1 -80.34 36.63 -5.26
CA MET A 1 -79.21 36.69 -4.36
C MET A 1 -78.80 35.31 -3.94
N ILE A 2 -77.79 34.74 -4.61
CA ILE A 2 -77.31 33.37 -4.37
C ILE A 2 -76.06 33.45 -3.52
N ALA A 3 -76.15 32.95 -2.27
CA ALA A 3 -75.00 32.92 -1.37
C ALA A 3 -74.18 31.63 -1.68
N ILE A 4 -72.97 31.86 -2.16
CA ILE A 4 -71.97 30.77 -2.36
C ILE A 4 -71.25 30.58 -1.05
N MET A 5 -71.51 29.48 -0.34
CA MET A 5 -70.72 29.00 0.78
C MET A 5 -69.44 28.35 0.25
N ALA A 6 -68.31 29.02 0.42
CA ALA A 6 -66.99 28.44 0.17
C ALA A 6 -66.60 27.53 1.33
N LEU A 7 -66.65 26.19 1.12
CA LEU A 7 -66.16 25.20 2.06
C LEU A 7 -64.64 25.10 1.92
N SER A 8 -63.92 25.75 2.85
CA SER A 8 -62.44 25.64 2.94
C SER A 8 -62.06 24.28 3.54
N ALA A 9 -61.72 23.32 2.72
CA ALA A 9 -61.10 22.10 3.17
C ALA A 9 -59.64 22.38 3.58
N THR A 10 -59.39 22.51 4.86
CA THR A 10 -58.03 22.50 5.43
C THR A 10 -57.47 21.09 5.31
N MET A 11 -56.64 20.86 4.28
CA MET A 11 -55.81 19.66 4.23
C MET A 11 -54.78 19.73 5.37
N ALA A 12 -55.03 18.95 6.42
CA ALA A 12 -54.01 18.67 7.44
C ALA A 12 -52.93 17.81 6.77
N MET A 13 -51.86 18.42 6.34
CA MET A 13 -50.63 17.70 5.99
C MET A 13 -50.13 17.01 7.25
N ALA A 14 -50.35 15.71 7.37
CA ALA A 14 -49.72 14.88 8.36
C ALA A 14 -48.18 14.98 8.10
N GLN A 15 -47.47 15.68 8.94
CA GLN A 15 -46.02 15.74 8.89
C GLN A 15 -45.51 14.31 9.13
N LYS A 16 -45.07 13.65 8.07
CA LYS A 16 -44.47 12.32 8.15
C LYS A 16 -43.23 12.44 9.00
N GLU A 17 -43.22 11.82 10.18
CA GLU A 17 -42.04 11.77 11.03
C GLU A 17 -40.90 11.11 10.22
N ALA A 18 -39.71 11.70 10.27
CA ALA A 18 -38.57 11.13 9.59
C ALA A 18 -38.10 9.89 10.36
N GLU A 19 -37.96 8.77 9.66
CA GLU A 19 -37.47 7.53 10.23
C GLU A 19 -36.07 7.24 9.71
N VAL A 20 -35.18 6.81 10.60
CA VAL A 20 -33.82 6.37 10.26
C VAL A 20 -33.62 4.93 10.72
N THR A 21 -33.25 4.09 9.78
CA THR A 21 -32.88 2.70 10.05
C THR A 21 -31.38 2.60 10.20
N TYR A 22 -30.93 1.92 11.23
CA TYR A 22 -29.51 1.76 11.54
C TYR A 22 -29.20 0.35 12.04
N PHE A 23 -27.93 -0.02 12.02
CA PHE A 23 -27.41 -1.25 12.59
C PHE A 23 -26.56 -0.94 13.83
N LEU A 24 -26.61 -1.82 14.82
CA LEU A 24 -25.63 -1.78 15.89
C LEU A 24 -24.25 -2.24 15.36
N PRO A 25 -23.15 -1.67 15.92
CA PRO A 25 -21.81 -2.08 15.54
C PRO A 25 -21.47 -3.48 16.06
N LYS A 26 -20.89 -4.30 15.20
CA LYS A 26 -20.20 -5.52 15.58
C LYS A 26 -18.71 -5.30 15.40
N THR A 27 -17.90 -5.62 16.41
CA THR A 27 -16.45 -5.49 16.34
C THR A 27 -15.87 -6.44 15.33
N ALA A 28 -15.06 -5.91 14.44
CA ALA A 28 -14.24 -6.65 13.47
C ALA A 28 -12.79 -6.18 13.56
N VAL A 29 -11.88 -6.97 13.03
CA VAL A 29 -10.46 -6.61 12.94
C VAL A 29 -10.07 -6.58 11.47
N GLN A 30 -9.60 -5.43 11.02
CA GLN A 30 -8.98 -5.29 9.72
C GLN A 30 -7.50 -5.61 9.83
N ILE A 31 -7.01 -6.54 9.01
CA ILE A 31 -5.61 -6.92 8.98
C ILE A 31 -4.99 -6.34 7.70
N ALA A 32 -3.94 -5.53 7.86
CA ALA A 32 -3.16 -5.00 6.76
C ALA A 32 -1.80 -5.72 6.71
N LEU A 33 -1.53 -6.38 5.59
CA LEU A 33 -0.25 -7.06 5.35
C LEU A 33 0.65 -6.19 4.48
N ARG A 34 1.88 -5.94 4.96
CA ARG A 34 2.93 -5.34 4.15
C ARG A 34 3.79 -6.44 3.54
N ILE A 35 3.81 -6.50 2.21
CA ILE A 35 4.52 -7.52 1.46
C ILE A 35 5.64 -6.85 0.67
N GLU A 36 6.87 -7.32 0.88
CA GLU A 36 8.01 -6.98 0.06
C GLU A 36 8.08 -7.96 -1.13
N LYS A 37 8.13 -7.40 -2.33
CA LYS A 37 8.38 -8.15 -3.57
C LYS A 37 9.80 -7.88 -4.01
N THR A 38 10.65 -8.91 -4.02
CA THR A 38 12.00 -8.84 -4.55
C THR A 38 12.04 -9.51 -5.91
N THR A 39 12.43 -8.77 -6.94
CA THR A 39 12.64 -9.29 -8.29
C THR A 39 14.13 -9.26 -8.59
N PHE A 40 14.67 -10.42 -8.90
CA PHE A 40 16.03 -10.59 -9.36
C PHE A 40 16.04 -10.75 -10.89
N THR A 41 16.90 -9.98 -11.54
CA THR A 41 17.19 -10.11 -12.98
C THR A 41 18.67 -10.34 -13.13
N PRO A 42 19.10 -11.47 -13.75
CA PRO A 42 20.51 -11.73 -13.95
C PRO A 42 21.16 -10.69 -14.86
N GLY A 43 22.38 -10.30 -14.55
CA GLY A 43 23.18 -9.43 -15.39
C GLY A 43 23.66 -10.16 -16.67
N MET A 44 24.03 -9.39 -17.69
CA MET A 44 24.48 -9.93 -19.00
C MET A 44 25.70 -10.85 -18.92
N LEU A 45 26.52 -10.73 -17.89
CA LEU A 45 27.72 -11.52 -17.67
C LEU A 45 27.54 -12.62 -16.60
N ALA A 46 26.34 -12.85 -16.10
CA ALA A 46 26.07 -13.81 -15.02
C ALA A 46 26.57 -15.23 -15.34
N THR A 47 26.45 -15.67 -16.59
CA THR A 47 26.91 -17.01 -17.06
C THR A 47 28.42 -17.20 -16.98
N TYR A 48 29.18 -16.11 -16.94
CA TYR A 48 30.66 -16.15 -16.89
C TYR A 48 31.20 -16.13 -15.45
N SER A 49 30.35 -15.92 -14.43
CA SER A 49 30.76 -15.82 -13.04
C SER A 49 31.47 -17.08 -12.55
N ASP A 50 30.95 -18.27 -12.88
CA ASP A 50 31.58 -19.52 -12.49
C ASP A 50 32.93 -19.76 -13.17
N ILE A 51 33.06 -19.31 -14.42
CA ILE A 51 34.32 -19.47 -15.19
C ILE A 51 35.47 -18.69 -14.54
N TYR A 52 35.23 -17.40 -14.22
CA TYR A 52 36.28 -16.50 -13.76
C TYR A 52 36.42 -16.43 -12.24
N PHE A 53 35.32 -16.57 -11.50
CA PHE A 53 35.33 -16.39 -10.03
C PHE A 53 35.07 -17.66 -9.24
N LYS A 54 34.80 -18.79 -9.92
CA LYS A 54 34.42 -20.07 -9.27
C LYS A 54 33.21 -19.91 -8.33
N THR A 55 32.34 -18.96 -8.65
CA THR A 55 31.14 -18.66 -7.88
C THR A 55 29.96 -18.73 -8.81
N PRO A 56 29.09 -19.74 -8.69
CA PRO A 56 27.91 -19.84 -9.54
C PRO A 56 26.96 -18.69 -9.26
N ALA A 57 26.56 -17.99 -10.32
CA ALA A 57 25.55 -16.95 -10.24
C ALA A 57 24.20 -17.47 -10.74
N ALA A 58 23.12 -16.95 -10.20
CA ALA A 58 21.80 -17.23 -10.73
C ALA A 58 21.68 -16.65 -12.15
N THR A 59 21.35 -17.50 -13.11
CA THR A 59 21.23 -17.13 -14.54
C THR A 59 19.78 -16.97 -14.99
N GLN A 60 18.82 -17.29 -14.11
CA GLN A 60 17.40 -17.16 -14.38
C GLN A 60 16.77 -16.05 -13.52
N PRO A 61 15.83 -15.27 -14.07
CA PRO A 61 15.09 -14.29 -13.28
C PRO A 61 14.24 -15.00 -12.24
N SER A 62 14.13 -14.38 -11.06
CA SER A 62 13.30 -14.90 -9.99
C SER A 62 12.55 -13.80 -9.28
N THR A 63 11.41 -14.16 -8.70
CA THR A 63 10.62 -13.25 -7.87
C THR A 63 10.28 -13.94 -6.56
N SER A 64 10.52 -13.26 -5.45
CA SER A 64 10.18 -13.73 -4.12
C SER A 64 9.31 -12.72 -3.40
N TYR A 65 8.50 -13.19 -2.46
CA TYR A 65 7.63 -12.39 -1.62
C TYR A 65 7.90 -12.68 -0.17
N ARG A 66 7.97 -11.63 0.64
CA ARG A 66 8.16 -11.73 2.09
C ARG A 66 7.20 -10.81 2.81
N ILE A 67 6.51 -11.30 3.85
CA ILE A 67 5.74 -10.44 4.73
C ILE A 67 6.72 -9.69 5.63
N VAL A 68 6.69 -8.35 5.57
CA VAL A 68 7.58 -7.47 6.33
C VAL A 68 6.87 -6.73 7.45
N GLY A 69 5.55 -6.81 7.49
CA GLY A 69 4.77 -6.22 8.57
C GLY A 69 3.31 -6.67 8.54
N ILE A 70 2.71 -6.70 9.72
CA ILE A 70 1.30 -7.01 9.93
C ILE A 70 0.77 -5.95 10.89
N ASP A 71 -0.24 -5.20 10.45
CA ASP A 71 -0.89 -4.19 11.27
C ASP A 71 -2.35 -4.61 11.51
N PHE A 72 -2.86 -4.39 12.72
CA PHE A 72 -4.21 -4.72 13.13
C PHE A 72 -4.97 -3.44 13.47
N TYR A 73 -6.15 -3.27 12.88
CA TYR A 73 -7.00 -2.11 13.12
C TYR A 73 -8.38 -2.59 13.57
N PRO A 74 -8.82 -2.20 14.78
CA PRO A 74 -10.20 -2.46 15.19
C PRO A 74 -11.14 -1.64 14.28
N THR A 75 -12.19 -2.27 13.81
CA THR A 75 -13.21 -1.63 12.99
C THR A 75 -14.60 -2.09 13.41
N ALA A 76 -15.61 -1.35 13.01
CA ALA A 76 -17.00 -1.72 13.21
C ALA A 76 -17.64 -2.10 11.89
N VAL A 77 -18.41 -3.18 11.89
CA VAL A 77 -19.24 -3.61 10.77
C VAL A 77 -20.71 -3.70 11.21
N PRO A 78 -21.68 -3.53 10.31
CA PRO A 78 -23.08 -3.64 10.67
C PRO A 78 -23.42 -5.06 11.16
N ASP A 79 -24.09 -5.16 12.30
CA ASP A 79 -24.68 -6.42 12.75
C ASP A 79 -26.08 -6.58 12.13
N SER A 80 -26.19 -7.40 11.10
CA SER A 80 -27.45 -7.61 10.38
C SER A 80 -28.56 -8.20 11.23
N ALA A 81 -28.23 -8.85 12.35
CA ALA A 81 -29.20 -9.37 13.30
C ALA A 81 -29.75 -8.28 14.25
N LYS A 82 -29.12 -7.10 14.29
CA LYS A 82 -29.45 -5.98 15.18
C LYS A 82 -29.73 -4.71 14.38
N GLN A 83 -30.76 -4.78 13.56
CA GLN A 83 -31.28 -3.65 12.81
C GLN A 83 -32.45 -3.02 13.58
N PHE A 84 -32.45 -1.70 13.68
CA PHE A 84 -33.47 -0.92 14.38
C PHE A 84 -33.87 0.29 13.56
N THR A 85 -35.08 0.79 13.80
CA THR A 85 -35.58 2.01 13.19
C THR A 85 -35.96 2.98 14.31
N LEU A 86 -35.52 4.23 14.19
CA LEU A 86 -35.87 5.33 15.09
C LEU A 86 -36.66 6.41 14.35
N SER A 87 -37.68 6.93 15.01
CA SER A 87 -38.40 8.11 14.55
C SER A 87 -37.73 9.37 15.06
N ILE A 88 -37.35 10.26 14.15
CA ILE A 88 -36.74 11.55 14.47
C ILE A 88 -37.81 12.60 14.64
N GLY A 89 -37.83 13.30 15.75
CA GLY A 89 -38.78 14.39 15.97
C GLY A 89 -38.72 14.93 17.40
N LYS A 90 -39.24 16.14 17.58
CA LYS A 90 -39.26 16.82 18.87
C LYS A 90 -40.04 16.05 19.94
N LYS A 91 -41.05 15.28 19.55
CA LYS A 91 -41.86 14.45 20.44
C LYS A 91 -41.08 13.30 21.07
N HIS A 92 -40.05 12.80 20.39
CA HIS A 92 -39.24 11.65 20.81
C HIS A 92 -37.92 12.04 21.43
N SER A 93 -37.62 13.34 21.58
CA SER A 93 -36.33 13.85 22.06
C SER A 93 -35.12 13.41 21.25
N ILE A 94 -35.34 12.83 20.04
CA ILE A 94 -34.30 12.43 19.12
C ILE A 94 -34.31 13.43 17.97
N LEU A 95 -33.26 14.25 17.91
CA LEU A 95 -33.12 15.33 16.92
C LEU A 95 -32.18 14.97 15.77
N ASN A 96 -31.21 14.13 16.04
CA ASN A 96 -30.24 13.69 15.06
C ASN A 96 -29.76 12.25 15.33
N VAL A 97 -29.55 11.50 14.24
CA VAL A 97 -28.96 10.15 14.26
C VAL A 97 -27.89 10.12 13.18
N ASP A 98 -26.65 9.98 13.57
CA ASP A 98 -25.52 9.87 12.66
C ASP A 98 -25.13 8.41 12.48
N CYS A 99 -25.07 7.98 11.22
CA CYS A 99 -24.63 6.65 10.81
C CYS A 99 -23.42 6.76 9.87
N ASP A 100 -22.61 5.73 9.84
CA ASP A 100 -21.55 5.61 8.83
C ASP A 100 -22.14 5.29 7.44
N LYS A 101 -21.25 5.18 6.44
CA LYS A 101 -21.64 4.84 5.05
C LYS A 101 -22.29 3.44 4.92
N ASN A 102 -22.13 2.58 5.92
CA ASN A 102 -22.67 1.22 5.97
C ASN A 102 -23.95 1.14 6.82
N GLY A 103 -24.45 2.28 7.32
CA GLY A 103 -25.63 2.34 8.20
C GLY A 103 -25.36 1.93 9.65
N VAL A 104 -24.09 1.86 10.07
CA VAL A 104 -23.75 1.61 11.48
C VAL A 104 -23.98 2.86 12.31
N LEU A 105 -24.69 2.74 13.43
CA LEU A 105 -24.93 3.85 14.34
C LEU A 105 -23.62 4.40 14.89
N MET A 106 -23.40 5.70 14.72
CA MET A 106 -22.23 6.42 15.23
C MET A 106 -22.57 7.31 16.43
N ALA A 107 -23.69 8.03 16.36
CA ALA A 107 -24.12 8.92 17.44
C ALA A 107 -25.61 9.20 17.36
N ILE A 108 -26.23 9.49 18.54
CA ILE A 108 -27.58 10.01 18.68
C ILE A 108 -27.49 11.33 19.42
N ASN A 109 -28.08 12.40 18.88
CA ASN A 109 -28.06 13.76 19.44
C ASN A 109 -26.65 14.29 19.78
N ALA A 110 -25.60 13.72 19.19
CA ALA A 110 -24.20 14.08 19.44
C ALA A 110 -23.42 14.10 18.12
N LYS A 111 -22.24 14.70 18.13
CA LYS A 111 -21.31 14.60 17.00
C LYS A 111 -20.59 13.25 17.06
N PRO A 112 -20.53 12.49 15.95
CA PRO A 112 -19.82 11.23 15.93
C PRO A 112 -18.31 11.44 16.13
N ILE A 113 -17.69 10.58 16.94
CA ILE A 113 -16.24 10.50 17.04
C ILE A 113 -15.76 9.73 15.80
N LYS A 114 -15.02 10.40 14.93
CA LYS A 114 -14.40 9.74 13.79
C LYS A 114 -13.25 8.87 14.29
N ALA A 115 -13.25 7.61 13.89
CA ALA A 115 -12.06 6.78 14.07
C ALA A 115 -10.90 7.32 13.23
N ASP A 116 -9.69 7.14 13.72
CA ASP A 116 -8.50 7.46 12.92
C ASP A 116 -8.52 6.65 11.62
N GLU A 117 -8.38 7.34 10.51
CA GLU A 117 -8.28 6.69 9.21
C GLU A 117 -6.96 5.90 9.14
N VAL A 118 -7.06 4.64 8.74
CA VAL A 118 -5.88 3.82 8.45
C VAL A 118 -5.10 4.49 7.33
N LYS A 119 -3.94 5.05 7.67
CA LYS A 119 -3.07 5.68 6.66
C LYS A 119 -2.50 4.60 5.74
N PRO A 120 -2.68 4.71 4.43
CA PRO A 120 -2.08 3.76 3.51
C PRO A 120 -0.55 3.79 3.65
N PHE A 121 0.07 2.62 3.58
CA PHE A 121 1.52 2.52 3.55
C PHE A 121 2.06 3.17 2.27
N VAL A 122 2.94 4.15 2.44
CA VAL A 122 3.68 4.76 1.33
C VAL A 122 5.08 4.15 1.31
N ALA A 123 5.39 3.41 0.27
CA ALA A 123 6.72 2.85 0.09
C ALA A 123 7.75 3.97 -0.13
N ALA A 124 8.94 3.81 0.43
CA ALA A 124 10.05 4.70 0.10
C ALA A 124 10.35 4.65 -1.40
N PRO A 125 10.74 5.78 -2.01
CA PRO A 125 11.11 5.80 -3.41
C PRO A 125 12.24 4.79 -3.67
N LYS A 126 12.06 3.93 -4.66
CA LYS A 126 13.06 2.96 -5.06
C LYS A 126 14.20 3.69 -5.78
N ALA A 127 15.45 3.47 -5.33
CA ALA A 127 16.60 3.96 -6.07
C ALA A 127 16.61 3.39 -7.50
N ALA A 128 16.98 4.21 -8.48
CA ALA A 128 17.14 3.74 -9.85
C ALA A 128 18.21 2.61 -9.88
N PRO A 129 17.98 1.54 -10.62
CA PRO A 129 18.99 0.51 -10.78
C PRO A 129 20.23 1.11 -11.47
N LEU A 130 21.41 0.84 -10.90
CA LEU A 130 22.65 1.22 -11.53
C LEU A 130 22.82 0.42 -12.83
N ASN A 131 23.18 1.11 -13.92
CA ASN A 131 23.54 0.44 -15.16
C ASN A 131 25.01 0.01 -15.08
N PRO A 132 25.33 -1.31 -15.11
CA PRO A 132 26.73 -1.76 -15.00
C PRO A 132 27.64 -1.19 -16.10
N GLN A 133 27.11 -0.84 -17.26
CA GLN A 133 27.88 -0.29 -18.37
C GLN A 133 28.48 1.09 -18.04
N ASP A 134 27.86 1.86 -17.14
CA ASP A 134 28.33 3.18 -16.74
C ASP A 134 29.67 3.12 -15.96
N PHE A 135 30.03 1.91 -15.49
CA PHE A 135 31.23 1.64 -14.71
C PHE A 135 32.29 0.85 -15.49
N MET A 136 32.03 0.56 -16.78
CA MET A 136 32.95 -0.16 -17.63
C MET A 136 33.82 0.81 -18.43
N SER A 137 35.12 0.46 -18.60
CA SER A 137 36.02 1.23 -19.45
C SER A 137 35.59 1.16 -20.94
N GLN A 138 36.00 2.13 -21.72
CA GLN A 138 35.68 2.17 -23.15
C GLN A 138 36.22 0.93 -23.91
N ASP A 139 37.33 0.39 -23.46
CA ASP A 139 37.94 -0.81 -24.05
C ASP A 139 37.06 -2.05 -23.82
N ILE A 140 36.49 -2.17 -22.63
CA ILE A 140 35.53 -3.22 -22.29
C ILE A 140 34.27 -3.11 -23.17
N LEU A 141 33.70 -1.90 -23.25
CA LEU A 141 32.49 -1.65 -24.03
C LEU A 141 32.69 -1.92 -25.52
N SER A 142 33.91 -1.70 -26.07
CA SER A 142 34.24 -1.90 -27.48
C SER A 142 34.63 -3.34 -27.81
N SER A 143 34.64 -4.27 -26.85
CA SER A 143 35.21 -5.63 -26.99
C SER A 143 34.51 -6.55 -28.00
N GLY A 144 33.38 -6.15 -28.57
CA GLY A 144 32.68 -6.83 -29.66
C GLY A 144 31.91 -8.11 -29.29
N ASN A 145 32.22 -8.79 -28.17
CA ASN A 145 31.46 -9.96 -27.72
C ASN A 145 31.49 -10.15 -26.22
N TYR A 146 30.47 -10.81 -25.69
CA TYR A 146 30.30 -11.00 -24.21
C TYR A 146 31.42 -11.84 -23.57
N SER A 147 32.02 -12.78 -24.25
CA SER A 147 33.10 -13.60 -23.70
C SER A 147 34.38 -12.77 -23.46
N THR A 148 34.74 -11.93 -24.42
CA THR A 148 35.87 -11.01 -24.27
C THR A 148 35.57 -9.95 -23.21
N MET A 149 34.39 -9.37 -23.24
CA MET A 149 33.92 -8.41 -22.23
C MET A 149 34.02 -9.01 -20.84
N ALA A 150 33.51 -10.23 -20.61
CA ALA A 150 33.56 -10.90 -19.32
C ALA A 150 34.98 -11.15 -18.84
N ARG A 151 35.90 -11.52 -19.71
CA ARG A 151 37.32 -11.70 -19.40
C ARG A 151 37.96 -10.39 -18.97
N MET A 152 37.70 -9.29 -19.69
CA MET A 152 38.26 -7.97 -19.36
C MET A 152 37.73 -7.43 -18.04
N VAL A 153 36.41 -7.55 -17.81
CA VAL A 153 35.77 -7.19 -16.53
C VAL A 153 36.36 -8.02 -15.38
N ALA A 154 36.56 -9.31 -15.59
CA ALA A 154 37.14 -10.18 -14.57
C ALA A 154 38.58 -9.76 -14.22
N GLN A 155 39.38 -9.42 -15.22
CA GLN A 155 40.73 -8.92 -15.05
C GLN A 155 40.75 -7.63 -14.21
N GLU A 156 39.92 -6.64 -14.58
CA GLU A 156 39.80 -5.38 -13.86
C GLU A 156 39.38 -5.59 -12.40
N ILE A 157 38.45 -6.53 -12.13
CA ILE A 157 38.07 -6.88 -10.76
C ILE A 157 39.24 -7.48 -9.99
N TYR A 158 40.06 -8.32 -10.60
CA TYR A 158 41.25 -8.86 -9.95
C TYR A 158 42.28 -7.78 -9.67
N ASP A 159 42.52 -6.87 -10.59
CA ASP A 159 43.49 -5.76 -10.42
C ASP A 159 43.02 -4.84 -9.28
N ILE A 160 41.75 -4.53 -9.18
CA ILE A 160 41.17 -3.77 -8.06
C ILE A 160 41.31 -4.52 -6.73
N ARG A 161 41.10 -5.82 -6.70
CA ARG A 161 41.25 -6.66 -5.53
C ARG A 161 42.71 -6.68 -5.04
N ASP A 162 43.67 -6.80 -5.98
CA ASP A 162 45.09 -6.77 -5.68
C ASP A 162 45.50 -5.41 -5.14
N SER A 163 45.11 -4.32 -5.78
CA SER A 163 45.35 -2.96 -5.29
C SER A 163 44.79 -2.74 -3.88
N ARG A 164 43.56 -3.21 -3.61
CA ARG A 164 42.97 -3.18 -2.27
C ARG A 164 43.76 -3.99 -1.26
N HIS A 165 44.32 -5.13 -1.67
CA HIS A 165 45.12 -5.99 -0.83
C HIS A 165 46.48 -5.32 -0.47
N GLN A 166 47.12 -4.68 -1.45
CA GLN A 166 48.38 -3.91 -1.24
C GLN A 166 48.15 -2.74 -0.27
N LEU A 167 47.04 -1.98 -0.48
CA LEU A 167 46.65 -0.91 0.44
C LEU A 167 46.42 -1.42 1.88
N ALA A 168 45.74 -2.54 2.04
CA ALA A 168 45.46 -3.12 3.35
C ALA A 168 46.71 -3.61 4.09
N ARG A 169 47.78 -3.94 3.34
CA ARG A 169 49.08 -4.34 3.89
C ARG A 169 50.03 -3.18 4.08
N GLY A 170 49.67 -1.97 3.65
CA GLY A 170 50.58 -0.81 3.66
C GLY A 170 51.73 -0.89 2.66
N GLU A 171 51.57 -1.71 1.61
CA GLU A 171 52.57 -1.95 0.55
C GLU A 171 52.33 -1.06 -0.69
N ALA A 172 51.33 -0.17 -0.67
CA ALA A 172 51.04 0.73 -1.78
C ALA A 172 51.95 1.95 -1.71
N ASP A 173 52.75 2.13 -2.75
CA ASP A 173 53.50 3.36 -2.98
C ASP A 173 52.56 4.44 -3.53
N PHE A 174 52.53 5.60 -2.86
CA PHE A 174 51.75 6.79 -3.29
C PHE A 174 52.69 7.83 -3.89
#